data_756348028f61fe3b97db152496b5c133
#
_entry.id   756348028f61fe3b97db152496b5c133
#
_cell.length_a   1.000
_cell.length_b   1.000
_cell.length_c   1.000
_cell.angle_alpha   90.00
_cell.angle_beta   90.00
_cell.angle_gamma   90.00
#
_symmetry.space_group_name_H-M   'P 1'
#
loop_
_entity.id
_entity.type
_entity.pdbx_description
1 polymer ?
#
loop_
_entity_poly.entity_id
_entity_poly.type
_entity_poly.pdbx_seq_one_letter_code
_entity_poly.pdbx_strand_id
1 'polypeptide(L)'
;MGMPMYGQSFSLGSSKNNGLNAPTYGGGEAGDATRSRGFLSYYEICHKVLKRDWQLVQDPLGRMGPYAYSGNQWVSFDDQDMIRFKSEFVVRNDLGGAMIWALDLDDFKNVCGCETYPLLKTINRVLGRLPGPGPDCYLDQERNDLDGVVIDNSDIGSEEELGRGECTEPLLRGHGTDCNKYVICEFGTLLEQSCPSNLYFNKMNMLCDWPENVNCTQKKRVSSSHRQMLLLH
;
A
#
# COMPACT_ATOMS: atom_id res chain seq x y z
N MET A 1 14.59 -10.21 3.33
CA MET A 1 13.32 -9.97 2.59
C MET A 1 13.62 -9.78 1.13
N GLY A 2 12.93 -10.52 0.23
CA GLY A 2 13.07 -10.35 -1.22
C GLY A 2 12.27 -9.15 -1.72
N MET A 3 12.86 -8.36 -2.61
CA MET A 3 12.25 -7.18 -3.23
C MET A 3 12.45 -7.25 -4.75
N PRO A 4 11.39 -7.28 -5.56
CA PRO A 4 11.50 -7.33 -7.01
C PRO A 4 11.82 -5.95 -7.59
N MET A 5 12.66 -5.93 -8.62
CA MET A 5 12.90 -4.75 -9.47
C MET A 5 12.17 -4.89 -10.80
N TYR A 6 11.04 -5.62 -10.80
CA TYR A 6 10.24 -5.97 -11.97
C TYR A 6 8.77 -6.09 -11.62
N GLY A 7 7.93 -6.14 -12.63
CA GLY A 7 6.50 -6.40 -12.49
C GLY A 7 6.07 -7.69 -13.16
N GLN A 8 5.06 -8.33 -12.60
CA GLN A 8 4.34 -9.44 -13.22
C GLN A 8 3.24 -8.89 -14.12
N SER A 9 3.27 -9.23 -15.39
CA SER A 9 2.31 -8.73 -16.37
C SER A 9 1.39 -9.83 -16.90
N PHE A 10 0.16 -9.42 -17.24
CA PHE A 10 -0.90 -10.31 -17.66
C PHE A 10 -1.67 -9.74 -18.84
N SER A 11 -2.21 -10.64 -19.67
CA SER A 11 -3.19 -10.32 -20.68
C SER A 11 -4.58 -10.58 -20.12
N LEU A 12 -5.38 -9.52 -19.97
CA LEU A 12 -6.73 -9.58 -19.41
C LEU A 12 -7.70 -10.25 -20.40
N GLY A 13 -8.69 -10.93 -19.86
CA GLY A 13 -9.80 -11.49 -20.64
C GLY A 13 -10.71 -10.42 -21.25
N SER A 14 -10.72 -9.21 -20.68
CA SER A 14 -11.47 -8.06 -21.18
C SER A 14 -10.78 -6.75 -20.79
N SER A 15 -10.68 -5.82 -21.73
CA SER A 15 -10.16 -4.47 -21.45
C SER A 15 -11.10 -3.62 -20.57
N LYS A 16 -12.35 -4.04 -20.41
CA LYS A 16 -13.34 -3.34 -19.56
C LYS A 16 -13.27 -3.78 -18.10
N ASN A 17 -12.64 -4.90 -17.81
CA ASN A 17 -12.42 -5.40 -16.45
C ASN A 17 -10.92 -5.45 -16.19
N ASN A 18 -10.36 -4.38 -15.63
CA ASN A 18 -8.93 -4.15 -15.43
C ASN A 18 -8.54 -3.95 -13.96
N GLY A 19 -9.47 -4.15 -13.03
CA GLY A 19 -9.20 -4.09 -11.60
C GLY A 19 -8.48 -5.32 -11.05
N LEU A 20 -8.28 -5.35 -9.74
CA LEU A 20 -7.77 -6.51 -9.04
C LEU A 20 -8.71 -7.70 -9.23
N ASN A 21 -8.13 -8.90 -9.34
CA ASN A 21 -8.83 -10.16 -9.62
C ASN A 21 -9.52 -10.24 -10.98
N ALA A 22 -9.24 -9.32 -11.91
CA ALA A 22 -9.72 -9.43 -13.28
C ALA A 22 -9.25 -10.75 -13.93
N PRO A 23 -10.13 -11.47 -14.67
CA PRO A 23 -9.74 -12.71 -15.33
C PRO A 23 -8.63 -12.48 -16.37
N THR A 24 -7.64 -13.36 -16.38
CA THR A 24 -6.53 -13.34 -17.34
C THR A 24 -6.48 -14.64 -18.12
N TYR A 25 -5.90 -14.61 -19.33
CA TYR A 25 -5.70 -15.80 -20.14
C TYR A 25 -4.22 -16.13 -20.40
N GLY A 26 -3.30 -15.36 -19.79
CA GLY A 26 -1.86 -15.64 -19.88
C GLY A 26 -1.00 -14.47 -19.49
N GLY A 27 0.31 -14.65 -19.60
CA GLY A 27 1.28 -13.59 -19.40
C GLY A 27 1.09 -12.46 -20.39
N GLY A 28 1.35 -11.22 -19.95
CA GLY A 28 1.30 -10.02 -20.77
C GLY A 28 2.28 -10.08 -21.94
N GLU A 29 2.18 -9.12 -22.84
CA GLU A 29 3.11 -8.97 -23.96
C GLU A 29 4.54 -8.75 -23.44
N ALA A 30 5.50 -9.27 -24.21
CA ALA A 30 6.91 -9.12 -23.89
C ALA A 30 7.32 -7.65 -23.94
N GLY A 31 8.14 -7.21 -23.01
CA GLY A 31 8.75 -5.89 -23.02
C GLY A 31 9.80 -5.77 -24.14
N ASP A 32 10.11 -4.54 -24.53
CA ASP A 32 11.08 -4.27 -25.62
C ASP A 32 12.50 -4.71 -25.23
N ALA A 33 12.86 -4.61 -23.96
CA ALA A 33 14.18 -4.96 -23.43
C ALA A 33 14.20 -6.37 -22.83
N THR A 34 13.27 -6.71 -21.96
CA THR A 34 13.21 -8.02 -21.29
C THR A 34 12.83 -9.14 -22.24
N ARG A 35 12.06 -8.85 -23.29
CA ARG A 35 11.62 -9.82 -24.31
C ARG A 35 11.00 -11.10 -23.76
N SER A 36 10.45 -11.02 -22.56
CA SER A 36 9.81 -12.13 -21.84
C SER A 36 8.34 -11.84 -21.59
N ARG A 37 7.46 -12.77 -21.97
CA ARG A 37 6.03 -12.63 -21.71
C ARG A 37 5.73 -12.78 -20.22
N GLY A 38 4.81 -11.96 -19.73
CA GLY A 38 4.40 -11.99 -18.33
C GLY A 38 5.38 -11.31 -17.39
N PHE A 39 6.36 -10.59 -17.91
CA PHE A 39 7.46 -10.00 -17.16
C PHE A 39 7.91 -8.67 -17.76
N LEU A 40 8.01 -7.62 -16.94
CA LEU A 40 8.51 -6.30 -17.34
C LEU A 40 9.50 -5.79 -16.28
N SER A 41 10.63 -5.24 -16.71
CA SER A 41 11.53 -4.51 -15.82
C SER A 41 10.89 -3.22 -15.30
N TYR A 42 11.36 -2.69 -14.18
CA TYR A 42 10.86 -1.45 -13.61
C TYR A 42 10.96 -0.27 -14.60
N TYR A 43 12.09 -0.12 -15.30
CA TYR A 43 12.24 0.95 -16.29
C TYR A 43 11.31 0.79 -17.51
N GLU A 44 10.94 -0.43 -17.91
CA GLU A 44 9.94 -0.64 -18.97
C GLU A 44 8.55 -0.23 -18.53
N ILE A 45 8.20 -0.49 -17.24
CA ILE A 45 6.94 -0.06 -16.64
C ILE A 45 6.89 1.47 -16.59
N CYS A 46 7.95 2.13 -16.09
CA CYS A 46 8.06 3.58 -16.12
C CYS A 46 7.83 4.16 -17.51
N HIS A 47 8.48 3.60 -18.51
CA HIS A 47 8.33 4.06 -19.89
C HIS A 47 6.89 3.91 -20.41
N LYS A 48 6.20 2.81 -20.04
CA LYS A 48 4.80 2.57 -20.42
C LYS A 48 3.87 3.56 -19.72
N VAL A 49 4.06 3.80 -18.43
CA VAL A 49 3.23 4.73 -17.64
C VAL A 49 3.47 6.17 -18.08
N LEU A 50 4.72 6.62 -18.18
CA LEU A 50 5.04 8.01 -18.45
C LEU A 50 4.89 8.42 -19.94
N LYS A 51 5.03 7.48 -20.89
CA LYS A 51 5.10 7.82 -22.33
C LYS A 51 4.14 7.08 -23.24
N ARG A 52 3.38 6.09 -22.72
CA ARG A 52 2.51 5.23 -23.54
C ARG A 52 1.08 5.15 -23.00
N ASP A 53 0.64 6.14 -22.24
CA ASP A 53 -0.74 6.28 -21.76
C ASP A 53 -1.26 5.05 -20.99
N TRP A 54 -0.40 4.39 -20.22
CA TRP A 54 -0.85 3.38 -19.29
C TRP A 54 -1.45 4.05 -18.06
N GLN A 55 -2.63 3.61 -17.69
CA GLN A 55 -3.30 4.08 -16.46
C GLN A 55 -2.62 3.45 -15.26
N LEU A 56 -2.11 4.27 -14.35
CA LEU A 56 -1.54 3.86 -13.09
C LEU A 56 -2.63 3.88 -12.00
N VAL A 57 -2.71 2.80 -11.23
CA VAL A 57 -3.62 2.72 -10.08
C VAL A 57 -2.81 2.41 -8.83
N GLN A 58 -2.81 3.35 -7.91
CA GLN A 58 -2.22 3.21 -6.58
C GLN A 58 -3.24 2.62 -5.60
N ASP A 59 -2.78 1.81 -4.64
CA ASP A 59 -3.61 1.49 -3.48
C ASP A 59 -3.64 2.72 -2.56
N PRO A 60 -4.80 3.37 -2.37
CA PRO A 60 -4.89 4.58 -1.55
C PRO A 60 -4.49 4.36 -0.10
N LEU A 61 -4.41 3.11 0.35
CA LEU A 61 -4.02 2.72 1.70
C LEU A 61 -2.57 2.23 1.79
N GLY A 62 -1.83 2.20 0.69
CA GLY A 62 -0.42 1.79 0.66
C GLY A 62 -0.15 0.35 1.11
N ARG A 63 -1.16 -0.53 1.05
CA ARG A 63 -1.06 -1.94 1.50
C ARG A 63 -0.36 -2.84 0.49
N MET A 64 -0.32 -2.41 -0.75
CA MET A 64 0.28 -3.12 -1.87
C MET A 64 0.91 -2.15 -2.85
N GLY A 65 1.82 -2.63 -3.67
CA GLY A 65 2.36 -1.86 -4.79
C GLY A 65 1.29 -1.56 -5.85
N PRO A 66 1.55 -0.58 -6.70
CA PRO A 66 0.62 -0.20 -7.74
C PRO A 66 0.46 -1.27 -8.81
N TYR A 67 -0.57 -1.10 -9.61
CA TYR A 67 -0.68 -1.76 -10.91
C TYR A 67 -0.93 -0.73 -12.00
N ALA A 68 -0.56 -1.08 -13.22
CA ALA A 68 -0.84 -0.26 -14.40
C ALA A 68 -1.46 -1.10 -15.52
N TYR A 69 -2.27 -0.45 -16.36
CA TYR A 69 -2.93 -1.15 -17.46
C TYR A 69 -3.12 -0.24 -18.68
N SER A 70 -3.19 -0.86 -19.85
CA SER A 70 -3.60 -0.23 -21.11
C SER A 70 -4.26 -1.28 -22.01
N GLY A 71 -5.47 -1.01 -22.48
CA GLY A 71 -6.25 -2.00 -23.21
C GLY A 71 -6.44 -3.28 -22.41
N ASN A 72 -5.96 -4.41 -22.93
CA ASN A 72 -5.99 -5.70 -22.24
C ASN A 72 -4.65 -6.09 -21.58
N GLN A 73 -3.67 -5.18 -21.53
CA GLN A 73 -2.39 -5.42 -20.86
C GLN A 73 -2.42 -4.86 -19.45
N TRP A 74 -1.88 -5.59 -18.49
CA TRP A 74 -1.89 -5.27 -17.08
C TRP A 74 -0.59 -5.71 -16.41
N VAL A 75 -0.08 -4.92 -15.46
CA VAL A 75 1.14 -5.23 -14.72
C VAL A 75 1.02 -4.78 -13.26
N SER A 76 1.42 -5.61 -12.30
CA SER A 76 1.65 -5.19 -10.91
C SER A 76 3.14 -5.16 -10.62
N PHE A 77 3.55 -4.21 -9.80
CA PHE A 77 4.96 -3.99 -9.49
C PHE A 77 5.13 -3.27 -8.14
N ASP A 78 6.36 -3.21 -7.67
CA ASP A 78 6.71 -2.34 -6.55
C ASP A 78 7.30 -1.04 -7.08
N ASP A 79 6.73 0.09 -6.69
CA ASP A 79 7.30 1.41 -6.94
C ASP A 79 8.25 1.82 -5.78
N GLN A 80 8.75 3.05 -5.83
CA GLN A 80 9.66 3.56 -4.81
C GLN A 80 9.02 3.56 -3.42
N ASP A 81 7.74 3.91 -3.31
CA ASP A 81 7.03 3.97 -2.03
C ASP A 81 6.83 2.58 -1.42
N MET A 82 6.44 1.60 -2.24
CA MET A 82 6.31 0.21 -1.78
C MET A 82 7.67 -0.39 -1.39
N ILE A 83 8.73 -0.09 -2.12
CA ILE A 83 10.10 -0.50 -1.76
C ILE A 83 10.56 0.17 -0.46
N ARG A 84 10.22 1.44 -0.24
CA ARG A 84 10.47 2.14 1.03
C ARG A 84 9.74 1.44 2.18
N PHE A 85 8.44 1.20 2.03
CA PHE A 85 7.63 0.48 3.01
C PHE A 85 8.21 -0.90 3.37
N LYS A 86 8.58 -1.70 2.35
CA LYS A 86 9.21 -3.01 2.55
C LYS A 86 10.57 -2.91 3.24
N SER A 87 11.34 -1.88 2.94
CA SER A 87 12.66 -1.65 3.58
C SER A 87 12.51 -1.25 5.04
N GLU A 88 11.53 -0.40 5.36
CA GLU A 88 11.18 -0.06 6.74
C GLU A 88 10.68 -1.28 7.51
N PHE A 89 9.93 -2.16 6.86
CA PHE A 89 9.53 -3.44 7.47
C PHE A 89 10.74 -4.31 7.84
N VAL A 90 11.78 -4.35 6.99
CA VAL A 90 13.05 -5.03 7.30
C VAL A 90 13.67 -4.47 8.57
N VAL A 91 13.76 -3.14 8.69
CA VAL A 91 14.33 -2.47 9.87
C VAL A 91 13.49 -2.70 11.11
N ARG A 92 12.17 -2.49 11.03
CA ARG A 92 11.25 -2.62 12.17
C ARG A 92 11.19 -4.03 12.75
N ASN A 93 11.39 -5.05 11.91
CA ASN A 93 11.33 -6.45 12.34
C ASN A 93 12.70 -7.10 12.52
N ASP A 94 13.77 -6.31 12.55
CA ASP A 94 15.16 -6.78 12.74
C ASP A 94 15.51 -7.95 11.80
N LEU A 95 15.07 -7.87 10.54
CA LEU A 95 15.38 -8.90 9.56
C LEU A 95 16.85 -8.76 9.12
N GLY A 96 17.48 -9.88 8.74
CA GLY A 96 18.88 -9.92 8.32
C GLY A 96 19.24 -9.05 7.12
N GLY A 97 18.27 -8.47 6.41
CA GLY A 97 18.47 -7.52 5.32
C GLY A 97 17.50 -7.68 4.16
N ALA A 98 17.78 -6.93 3.09
CA ALA A 98 17.04 -6.94 1.85
C ALA A 98 17.82 -7.69 0.76
N MET A 99 17.12 -8.45 -0.07
CA MET A 99 17.63 -9.09 -1.29
C MET A 99 16.84 -8.56 -2.47
N ILE A 100 17.52 -8.14 -3.51
CA ILE A 100 16.89 -7.68 -4.75
C ILE A 100 17.00 -8.72 -5.86
N TRP A 101 16.00 -8.73 -6.74
CA TRP A 101 16.03 -9.48 -7.98
C TRP A 101 15.36 -8.66 -9.10
N ALA A 102 16.12 -8.14 -10.07
CA ALA A 102 17.58 -8.13 -10.09
C ALA A 102 18.04 -6.71 -10.44
N LEU A 103 19.31 -6.42 -10.20
CA LEU A 103 19.90 -5.08 -10.35
C LEU A 103 19.72 -4.49 -11.76
N ASP A 104 19.82 -5.32 -12.79
CA ASP A 104 19.66 -4.96 -14.20
C ASP A 104 18.20 -4.65 -14.60
N LEU A 105 17.25 -4.89 -13.70
CA LEU A 105 15.82 -4.62 -13.90
C LEU A 105 15.37 -3.30 -13.24
N ASP A 106 16.19 -2.74 -12.34
CA ASP A 106 15.97 -1.38 -11.82
C ASP A 106 16.30 -0.33 -12.89
N ASP A 107 15.87 0.90 -12.70
CA ASP A 107 16.08 1.97 -13.67
C ASP A 107 17.52 2.52 -13.64
N PHE A 108 18.41 1.82 -14.29
CA PHE A 108 19.83 2.20 -14.40
C PHE A 108 20.11 3.36 -15.37
N LYS A 109 19.13 3.72 -16.24
CA LYS A 109 19.23 4.81 -17.23
C LYS A 109 18.45 6.07 -16.86
N ASN A 110 17.78 6.07 -15.72
CA ASN A 110 16.88 7.15 -15.31
C ASN A 110 15.74 7.41 -16.32
N VAL A 111 15.13 6.34 -16.82
CA VAL A 111 13.96 6.41 -17.71
C VAL A 111 12.73 6.93 -16.95
N CYS A 112 12.64 6.61 -15.67
CA CYS A 112 11.59 7.07 -14.76
C CYS A 112 11.67 8.59 -14.46
N GLY A 113 12.77 9.26 -14.85
CA GLY A 113 12.92 10.71 -14.67
C GLY A 113 13.20 11.15 -13.22
N CYS A 114 13.77 10.27 -12.41
CA CYS A 114 14.02 10.51 -11.00
C CYS A 114 15.54 10.48 -10.70
N GLU A 115 16.08 9.30 -10.56
CA GLU A 115 17.52 9.04 -10.40
C GLU A 115 17.86 7.66 -10.96
N THR A 116 19.14 7.38 -11.18
CA THR A 116 19.60 6.04 -11.56
C THR A 116 19.46 5.09 -10.38
N TYR A 117 18.96 3.87 -10.61
CA TYR A 117 18.74 2.84 -9.58
C TYR A 117 17.86 3.32 -8.41
N PRO A 118 16.66 3.88 -8.68
CA PRO A 118 15.85 4.50 -7.64
C PRO A 118 15.39 3.51 -6.57
N LEU A 119 15.05 2.27 -6.96
CA LEU A 119 14.59 1.26 -6.01
C LEU A 119 15.73 0.78 -5.12
N LEU A 120 16.90 0.46 -5.69
CA LEU A 120 18.09 0.06 -4.93
C LEU A 120 18.54 1.17 -3.98
N LYS A 121 18.56 2.42 -4.44
CA LYS A 121 18.98 3.55 -3.60
C LYS A 121 18.00 3.81 -2.47
N THR A 122 16.71 3.64 -2.70
CA THR A 122 15.69 3.73 -1.64
C THR A 122 15.93 2.70 -0.55
N ILE A 123 16.19 1.44 -0.91
CA ILE A 123 16.58 0.40 0.07
C ILE A 123 17.79 0.85 0.89
N ASN A 124 18.85 1.29 0.22
CA ASN A 124 20.09 1.68 0.91
C ASN A 124 19.93 2.92 1.81
N ARG A 125 19.06 3.87 1.46
CA ARG A 125 18.73 5.01 2.33
C ARG A 125 18.02 4.56 3.59
N VAL A 126 16.98 3.74 3.45
CA VAL A 126 16.21 3.22 4.59
C VAL A 126 17.07 2.36 5.50
N LEU A 127 17.99 1.57 4.94
CA LEU A 127 18.93 0.76 5.71
C LEU A 127 20.13 1.56 6.26
N GLY A 128 20.16 2.89 6.10
CA GLY A 128 21.22 3.75 6.61
C GLY A 128 22.57 3.62 5.91
N ARG A 129 22.61 3.04 4.71
CA ARG A 129 23.84 2.84 3.92
C ARG A 129 24.09 3.96 2.91
N LEU A 130 23.09 4.74 2.57
CA LEU A 130 23.18 5.91 1.70
C LEU A 130 22.57 7.11 2.42
N PRO A 131 23.28 8.26 2.51
CA PRO A 131 22.79 9.43 3.22
C PRO A 131 21.68 10.17 2.44
N GLY A 132 20.86 10.89 3.18
CA GLY A 132 19.81 11.78 2.67
C GLY A 132 18.50 11.06 2.31
N PRO A 133 17.40 11.82 2.20
CA PRO A 133 16.07 11.26 1.90
C PRO A 133 15.95 10.75 0.46
N GLY A 134 16.76 11.29 -0.47
CA GLY A 134 16.62 11.03 -1.91
C GLY A 134 15.46 11.80 -2.54
N PRO A 135 15.37 11.78 -3.87
CA PRO A 135 14.24 12.36 -4.58
C PRO A 135 13.00 11.47 -4.42
N ASP A 136 11.83 12.07 -4.41
CA ASP A 136 10.57 11.39 -4.54
C ASP A 136 10.29 11.12 -6.02
N CYS A 137 10.10 9.85 -6.37
CA CYS A 137 9.98 9.39 -7.74
C CYS A 137 8.54 8.97 -8.03
N TYR A 138 7.68 9.92 -8.30
CA TYR A 138 6.30 9.63 -8.63
C TYR A 138 6.15 9.29 -10.12
N LEU A 139 5.54 8.15 -10.41
CA LEU A 139 5.15 7.78 -11.76
C LEU A 139 3.83 8.45 -12.20
N ASP A 140 3.12 9.07 -11.25
CA ASP A 140 1.88 9.79 -11.50
C ASP A 140 2.17 11.27 -11.74
N GLN A 141 1.90 11.76 -12.96
CA GLN A 141 2.11 13.17 -13.30
C GLN A 141 1.13 14.11 -12.57
N GLU A 142 -0.02 13.63 -12.14
CA GLU A 142 -1.00 14.46 -11.43
C GLU A 142 -0.54 14.85 -10.01
N ARG A 143 0.37 14.07 -9.38
CA ARG A 143 0.95 14.43 -8.08
C ARG A 143 2.00 15.53 -8.15
N ASN A 144 2.68 15.69 -9.27
CA ASN A 144 3.70 16.73 -9.44
C ASN A 144 3.12 18.16 -9.44
N ASP A 145 1.80 18.31 -9.65
CA ASP A 145 1.12 19.61 -9.62
C ASP A 145 0.58 19.96 -8.20
N LEU A 146 0.67 19.05 -7.23
CA LEU A 146 0.13 19.22 -5.87
C LEU A 146 1.15 19.58 -4.79
N ASP A 147 2.45 19.70 -5.12
CA ASP A 147 3.51 20.13 -4.17
C ASP A 147 3.33 21.57 -3.62
N GLY A 148 2.22 22.24 -3.91
CA GLY A 148 1.82 23.54 -3.37
C GLY A 148 0.65 23.52 -2.39
N VAL A 149 0.00 22.39 -2.16
CA VAL A 149 -1.14 22.28 -1.24
C VAL A 149 -0.68 21.78 0.12
N VAL A 150 -0.42 22.70 1.04
CA VAL A 150 -0.30 22.41 2.46
C VAL A 150 -1.68 21.94 2.95
N ILE A 151 -1.82 20.65 3.21
CA ILE A 151 -3.02 20.13 3.91
C ILE A 151 -2.89 20.57 5.36
N ASP A 152 -3.66 21.59 5.72
CA ASP A 152 -3.80 22.04 7.10
C ASP A 152 -4.55 20.97 7.90
N ASN A 153 -3.87 20.36 8.86
CA ASN A 153 -4.40 19.33 9.75
C ASN A 153 -5.37 19.88 10.82
N SER A 154 -6.02 21.01 10.59
CA SER A 154 -6.89 21.66 11.59
C SER A 154 -8.34 21.15 11.63
N ASP A 155 -8.77 20.29 10.70
CA ASP A 155 -10.11 19.70 10.71
C ASP A 155 -10.15 18.25 11.21
N ILE A 156 -9.66 18.01 12.43
CA ILE A 156 -10.03 16.80 13.17
C ILE A 156 -11.36 17.11 13.88
N GLY A 157 -12.44 16.97 13.13
CA GLY A 157 -13.79 17.05 13.65
C GLY A 157 -14.06 15.98 14.69
N SER A 158 -14.66 16.41 15.80
CA SER A 158 -15.18 15.69 16.95
C SER A 158 -15.87 14.35 16.64
N GLU A 159 -15.70 13.42 17.59
CA GLU A 159 -16.35 12.11 17.67
C GLU A 159 -17.88 12.23 17.49
N GLU A 160 -18.38 11.90 16.32
CA GLU A 160 -19.81 11.67 16.09
C GLU A 160 -20.06 10.23 15.65
N GLU A 161 -21.15 9.69 16.20
CA GLU A 161 -21.64 8.32 16.15
C GLU A 161 -21.55 7.61 14.80
N LEU A 162 -21.12 6.33 14.85
CA LEU A 162 -21.11 5.37 13.72
C LEU A 162 -22.55 5.04 13.28
N GLY A 163 -23.18 5.96 12.57
CA GLY A 163 -24.36 5.65 11.75
C GLY A 163 -23.90 5.10 10.39
N ARG A 164 -24.69 4.21 9.80
CA ARG A 164 -24.53 3.82 8.38
C ARG A 164 -24.57 5.08 7.53
N GLY A 165 -23.39 5.61 7.20
CA GLY A 165 -23.23 6.86 6.49
C GLY A 165 -22.55 6.65 5.14
N GLU A 166 -22.89 7.47 4.18
CA GLU A 166 -22.16 7.65 2.95
C GLU A 166 -20.75 8.17 3.30
N CYS A 167 -19.72 7.64 2.64
CA CYS A 167 -18.35 8.06 2.83
C CYS A 167 -17.72 8.40 1.49
N THR A 168 -16.71 9.27 1.51
CA THR A 168 -15.85 9.53 0.35
C THR A 168 -14.56 8.71 0.47
N GLU A 169 -14.19 8.02 -0.61
CA GLU A 169 -12.91 7.30 -0.68
C GLU A 169 -11.74 8.29 -0.87
N PRO A 170 -10.54 7.96 -0.37
CA PRO A 170 -10.19 6.81 0.47
C PRO A 170 -10.37 7.10 1.97
N LEU A 171 -11.04 6.21 2.69
CA LEU A 171 -11.13 6.30 4.15
C LEU A 171 -10.74 4.96 4.78
N LEU A 172 -9.72 4.97 5.63
CA LEU A 172 -9.35 3.90 6.53
C LEU A 172 -9.09 4.49 7.92
N ARG A 173 -9.78 4.00 8.93
CA ARG A 173 -9.57 4.44 10.33
C ARG A 173 -9.81 3.31 11.31
N GLY A 174 -9.13 3.34 12.46
CA GLY A 174 -9.43 2.41 13.55
C GLY A 174 -10.83 2.60 14.09
N HIS A 175 -11.44 1.51 14.52
CA HIS A 175 -12.74 1.55 15.20
C HIS A 175 -12.62 2.32 16.53
N GLY A 176 -13.65 3.13 16.87
CA GLY A 176 -13.59 4.03 18.03
C GLY A 176 -13.47 3.34 19.38
N THR A 177 -14.00 2.12 19.53
CA THR A 177 -14.10 1.41 20.82
C THR A 177 -13.50 0.01 20.82
N ASP A 178 -13.14 -0.53 19.65
CA ASP A 178 -12.62 -1.89 19.49
C ASP A 178 -11.30 -1.88 18.73
N CYS A 179 -10.21 -2.19 19.42
CA CYS A 179 -8.87 -2.18 18.83
C CYS A 179 -8.63 -3.24 17.76
N ASN A 180 -9.42 -4.31 17.78
CA ASN A 180 -9.34 -5.39 16.81
C ASN A 180 -10.10 -5.06 15.52
N LYS A 181 -10.76 -3.91 15.45
CA LYS A 181 -11.59 -3.50 14.31
C LYS A 181 -11.12 -2.20 13.68
N TYR A 182 -11.47 -2.05 12.42
CA TYR A 182 -11.25 -0.82 11.66
C TYR A 182 -12.41 -0.60 10.68
N VAL A 183 -12.51 0.61 10.15
CA VAL A 183 -13.56 1.01 9.22
C VAL A 183 -12.92 1.44 7.91
N ILE A 184 -13.42 0.93 6.81
CA ILE A 184 -13.04 1.31 5.45
C ILE A 184 -14.24 1.89 4.71
N CYS A 185 -13.97 2.77 3.75
CA CYS A 185 -14.96 3.21 2.78
C CYS A 185 -14.79 2.37 1.50
N GLU A 186 -15.82 1.63 1.12
CA GLU A 186 -15.85 0.90 -0.15
C GLU A 186 -17.12 1.26 -0.92
N PHE A 187 -16.96 1.73 -2.15
CA PHE A 187 -18.08 2.14 -3.01
C PHE A 187 -19.05 3.12 -2.34
N GLY A 188 -18.51 4.09 -1.61
CA GLY A 188 -19.33 5.10 -0.92
C GLY A 188 -19.99 4.61 0.37
N THR A 189 -19.70 3.39 0.84
CA THR A 189 -20.29 2.80 2.03
C THR A 189 -19.22 2.50 3.08
N LEU A 190 -19.48 2.88 4.34
CA LEU A 190 -18.61 2.52 5.46
C LEU A 190 -18.80 1.06 5.84
N LEU A 191 -17.71 0.29 5.78
CA LEU A 191 -17.67 -1.12 6.15
C LEU A 191 -16.77 -1.32 7.37
N GLU A 192 -17.30 -2.00 8.39
CA GLU A 192 -16.51 -2.42 9.54
C GLU A 192 -15.81 -3.74 9.22
N GLN A 193 -14.50 -3.78 9.45
CA GLN A 193 -13.64 -4.94 9.24
C GLN A 193 -12.95 -5.30 10.56
N SER A 194 -12.57 -6.58 10.68
CA SER A 194 -11.82 -7.07 11.84
C SER A 194 -10.40 -7.46 11.45
N CYS A 195 -9.45 -7.13 12.29
CA CYS A 195 -8.11 -7.67 12.18
C CYS A 195 -8.11 -9.20 12.34
N PRO A 196 -7.18 -9.92 11.72
CA PRO A 196 -6.96 -11.33 12.02
C PRO A 196 -6.81 -11.59 13.53
N SER A 197 -7.07 -12.82 13.95
CA SER A 197 -7.05 -13.22 15.37
C SER A 197 -5.80 -12.72 16.08
N ASN A 198 -5.98 -12.11 17.24
CA ASN A 198 -4.94 -11.56 18.12
C ASN A 198 -4.20 -10.31 17.61
N LEU A 199 -4.61 -9.71 16.50
CA LEU A 199 -4.05 -8.44 16.04
C LEU A 199 -4.98 -7.27 16.35
N TYR A 200 -4.38 -6.09 16.56
CA TYR A 200 -5.06 -4.82 16.74
C TYR A 200 -4.79 -3.89 15.56
N PHE A 201 -5.75 -3.03 15.25
CA PHE A 201 -5.54 -2.05 14.17
C PHE A 201 -4.64 -0.91 14.64
N ASN A 202 -3.46 -0.81 14.04
CA ASN A 202 -2.48 0.23 14.32
C ASN A 202 -2.79 1.47 13.45
N LYS A 203 -3.30 2.51 14.10
CA LYS A 203 -3.67 3.79 13.45
C LYS A 203 -2.47 4.54 12.86
N MET A 204 -1.27 4.31 13.36
CA MET A 204 -0.05 4.96 12.87
C MET A 204 0.44 4.36 11.54
N ASN A 205 0.28 3.04 11.41
CA ASN A 205 0.75 2.30 10.25
C ASN A 205 -0.40 1.86 9.32
N MET A 206 -1.65 2.19 9.69
CA MET A 206 -2.88 1.85 8.95
C MET A 206 -3.00 0.35 8.61
N LEU A 207 -2.56 -0.53 9.52
CA LEU A 207 -2.58 -1.99 9.32
C LEU A 207 -2.82 -2.71 10.66
N CYS A 208 -3.14 -4.01 10.58
CA CYS A 208 -3.26 -4.85 11.77
C CYS A 208 -1.88 -5.27 12.26
N ASP A 209 -1.62 -5.07 13.55
CA ASP A 209 -0.32 -5.29 14.18
C ASP A 209 -0.51 -5.99 15.55
N TRP A 210 0.59 -6.47 16.14
CA TRP A 210 0.55 -7.08 17.47
C TRP A 210 0.09 -6.07 18.54
N PRO A 211 -0.68 -6.50 19.55
CA PRO A 211 -1.22 -5.60 20.58
C PRO A 211 -0.17 -4.75 21.29
N GLU A 212 1.04 -5.26 21.46
CA GLU A 212 2.18 -4.57 22.08
C GLU A 212 2.69 -3.38 21.24
N ASN A 213 2.45 -3.39 19.93
CA ASN A 213 2.85 -2.33 19.00
C ASN A 213 1.75 -1.27 18.80
N VAL A 214 0.57 -1.48 19.40
CA VAL A 214 -0.60 -0.62 19.18
C VAL A 214 -0.99 0.11 20.46
N ASN A 215 -0.90 1.44 20.42
CA ASN A 215 -1.41 2.25 21.52
C ASN A 215 -2.93 2.36 21.41
N CYS A 216 -3.64 1.40 22.00
CA CYS A 216 -5.09 1.35 22.02
C CYS A 216 -5.63 1.16 23.43
N THR A 217 -6.33 2.17 23.93
CA THR A 217 -7.05 2.10 25.20
C THR A 217 -8.46 1.57 24.99
N GLN A 218 -8.65 0.26 25.17
CA GLN A 218 -10.00 -0.30 25.23
C GLN A 218 -10.72 0.21 26.47
N LYS A 219 -11.87 0.86 26.30
CA LYS A 219 -12.81 1.04 27.43
C LYS A 219 -13.37 -0.32 27.81
N LYS A 220 -12.83 -0.95 28.85
CA LYS A 220 -13.38 -2.19 29.42
C LYS A 220 -14.86 -1.96 29.72
N ARG A 221 -15.76 -2.65 29.03
CA ARG A 221 -17.13 -2.81 29.48
C ARG A 221 -17.07 -3.59 30.79
N VAL A 222 -17.32 -2.92 31.90
CA VAL A 222 -17.55 -3.57 33.19
C VAL A 222 -18.88 -4.30 33.06
N SER A 223 -18.82 -5.61 32.86
CA SER A 223 -19.97 -6.49 32.99
C SER A 223 -20.39 -6.47 34.48
N SER A 224 -21.47 -5.78 34.79
CA SER A 224 -22.10 -5.88 36.08
C SER A 224 -22.82 -7.23 36.21
N SER A 225 -22.09 -8.27 36.55
CA SER A 225 -22.72 -9.50 37.02
C SER A 225 -23.27 -9.24 38.44
N HIS A 226 -24.58 -9.22 38.57
CA HIS A 226 -25.31 -9.23 39.83
C HIS A 226 -24.83 -10.42 40.68
N ARG A 227 -24.09 -10.16 41.75
CA ARG A 227 -23.98 -11.09 42.86
C ARG A 227 -25.28 -11.06 43.65
N GLN A 228 -26.14 -12.02 43.37
CA GLN A 228 -27.21 -12.37 44.29
C GLN A 228 -26.59 -13.03 45.51
N MET A 229 -26.64 -12.30 46.63
CA MET A 229 -26.24 -12.76 47.95
C MET A 229 -27.40 -13.58 48.53
N LEU A 230 -27.28 -14.92 48.47
CA LEU A 230 -28.18 -15.81 49.20
C LEU A 230 -27.76 -15.79 50.69
N LEU A 231 -28.58 -15.15 51.51
CA LEU A 231 -28.60 -15.37 52.96
C LEU A 231 -29.33 -16.68 53.21
N LEU A 232 -28.63 -17.62 53.82
CA LEU A 232 -29.24 -18.78 54.49
C LEU A 232 -29.02 -18.63 55.99
N HIS A 233 -30.12 -18.80 56.68
CA HIS A 233 -30.21 -18.92 58.11
C HIS A 233 -29.53 -20.21 58.61
#